data_732461b1b27d22d9bd98721d2e5c4ef8
#
_entry.id   732461b1b27d22d9bd98721d2e5c4ef8
#
_cell.length_a   1.000
_cell.length_b   1.000
_cell.length_c   1.000
_cell.angle_alpha   90.00
_cell.angle_beta   90.00
_cell.angle_gamma   90.00
#
_symmetry.space_group_name_H-M   'P 1'
#
loop_
_entity.id
_entity.type
_entity.pdbx_description
1 polymer ?
#
loop_
_entity_poly.entity_id
_entity_poly.type
_entity_poly.pdbx_seq_one_letter_code
_entity_poly.pdbx_strand_id
1 'polypeptide(L)'
;MKYPVGIQTFDQIIERGFVYVDKTDMVYSLATEGKIYFLSRPRRFGKSLLLSTLRAYFEGKKELFAGLKIDALEQDWHAHRVFHFDFNGINFTESGALNRVLDSMLSEWEREYGIVTDVPQEYGLRFYRILQAAAEQTGRGAVVLVDEYDKPLLDVLEREPELLDRNRDILKAFYSVFKQADASLRFVFLTGVTKFSQVSVFSGFNQPKDISMFDKYEALCGITEEELYTQFAEPIREMAESDGCSEEEIRLRLKRHYDGYHFSEGMTDIYNPFSVLNALDSRRIRDYWFTSGTPSYLIRLMNHFHEGIDELTNKYYLPDEFINYKADVEYPLPMIYQSGYLTIKDYDKDSNLFLLDFPNNEVKSGFLAMVATNYLQCRMPLESWMVKAVFALKRGQLEEFRKMLTSFLAGIPYSMRRKDNEPERERYFHYTFYLLLRLMSVYTVLVEKEQSEGRVDCIVETPQYVYIFEFKLDGTAADALRQIEEKGYARPYESDARQLYKVGVNFSSKTGTVEGWKCRR
;
A
#
# COMPACT_ATOMS: atom_id res chain seq x y z
N MET A 1 -27.01 5.71 -7.76
CA MET A 1 -25.71 6.36 -8.01
C MET A 1 -24.89 5.49 -8.98
N LYS A 2 -24.04 6.07 -9.88
CA LYS A 2 -23.15 5.30 -10.77
C LYS A 2 -21.72 5.42 -10.27
N TYR A 3 -21.06 4.30 -9.99
CA TYR A 3 -19.70 4.30 -9.46
C TYR A 3 -18.68 4.11 -10.58
N PRO A 4 -17.61 4.92 -10.65
CA PRO A 4 -16.58 4.84 -11.70
C PRO A 4 -15.55 3.73 -11.41
N VAL A 5 -16.02 2.52 -11.07
CA VAL A 5 -15.13 1.39 -10.79
C VAL A 5 -14.35 1.04 -12.06
N GLY A 6 -13.02 1.15 -12.00
CA GLY A 6 -12.14 0.89 -13.15
C GLY A 6 -12.09 2.00 -14.20
N ILE A 7 -12.77 3.14 -14.00
CA ILE A 7 -12.70 4.31 -14.88
C ILE A 7 -11.74 5.33 -14.29
N GLN A 8 -10.73 5.72 -15.05
CA GLN A 8 -9.71 6.69 -14.63
C GLN A 8 -9.67 7.95 -15.51
N THR A 9 -10.57 8.06 -16.49
CA THR A 9 -10.66 9.18 -17.41
C THR A 9 -11.71 10.17 -16.93
N PHE A 10 -11.29 11.38 -16.57
CA PHE A 10 -12.15 12.44 -16.02
C PHE A 10 -13.31 12.80 -16.95
N ASP A 11 -13.03 13.01 -18.24
CA ASP A 11 -14.03 13.31 -19.27
C ASP A 11 -15.18 12.27 -19.23
N GLN A 12 -14.84 10.98 -19.22
CA GLN A 12 -15.85 9.91 -19.17
C GLN A 12 -16.67 9.90 -17.88
N ILE A 13 -16.04 10.22 -16.75
CA ILE A 13 -16.73 10.28 -15.45
C ILE A 13 -17.78 11.38 -15.49
N ILE A 14 -17.41 12.57 -15.91
CA ILE A 14 -18.32 13.73 -15.95
C ILE A 14 -19.42 13.54 -17.00
N GLU A 15 -19.05 13.24 -18.25
CA GLU A 15 -20.00 13.13 -19.36
C GLU A 15 -21.04 12.03 -19.17
N ARG A 16 -20.68 10.92 -18.52
CA ARG A 16 -21.59 9.79 -18.28
C ARG A 16 -22.32 9.86 -16.93
N GLY A 17 -22.06 10.92 -16.13
CA GLY A 17 -22.71 11.16 -14.85
C GLY A 17 -22.36 10.11 -13.80
N PHE A 18 -21.09 9.66 -13.76
CA PHE A 18 -20.56 8.90 -12.65
C PHE A 18 -20.29 9.82 -11.46
N VAL A 19 -20.28 9.28 -10.26
CA VAL A 19 -19.92 10.05 -9.08
C VAL A 19 -18.45 10.47 -9.16
N TYR A 20 -18.19 11.73 -8.88
CA TYR A 20 -16.86 12.30 -8.80
C TYR A 20 -16.66 12.98 -7.44
N VAL A 21 -15.67 12.55 -6.67
CA VAL A 21 -15.29 13.22 -5.43
C VAL A 21 -14.42 14.41 -5.79
N ASP A 22 -14.98 15.61 -5.63
CA ASP A 22 -14.41 16.84 -6.18
C ASP A 22 -13.17 17.30 -5.38
N LYS A 23 -12.01 17.23 -6.04
CA LYS A 23 -10.70 17.70 -5.58
C LYS A 23 -10.17 18.87 -6.42
N THR A 24 -11.02 19.49 -7.21
CA THR A 24 -10.60 20.46 -8.22
C THR A 24 -10.08 21.78 -7.64
N ASP A 25 -10.42 22.10 -6.40
CA ASP A 25 -9.79 23.20 -5.63
C ASP A 25 -8.28 22.97 -5.42
N MET A 26 -7.88 21.72 -5.12
CA MET A 26 -6.46 21.35 -5.00
C MET A 26 -5.77 21.33 -6.38
N VAL A 27 -6.49 20.91 -7.44
CA VAL A 27 -5.99 20.99 -8.83
C VAL A 27 -5.67 22.44 -9.19
N TYR A 28 -6.57 23.37 -8.88
CA TYR A 28 -6.34 24.81 -9.08
C TYR A 28 -5.11 25.31 -8.31
N SER A 29 -5.00 24.95 -7.04
CA SER A 29 -3.83 25.30 -6.22
C SER A 29 -2.52 24.77 -6.81
N LEU A 30 -2.48 23.51 -7.28
CA LEU A 30 -1.30 22.97 -7.97
C LEU A 30 -0.95 23.76 -9.23
N ALA A 31 -1.96 24.07 -10.04
CA ALA A 31 -1.76 24.78 -11.30
C ALA A 31 -1.28 26.22 -11.12
N THR A 32 -1.64 26.89 -10.01
CA THR A 32 -1.35 28.30 -9.78
C THR A 32 -0.15 28.58 -8.87
N GLU A 33 0.18 27.68 -7.95
CA GLU A 33 1.19 27.92 -6.91
C GLU A 33 2.59 27.38 -7.22
N GLY A 34 2.74 26.59 -8.26
CA GLY A 34 4.04 26.03 -8.61
C GLY A 34 4.11 25.52 -10.04
N LYS A 35 5.20 24.84 -10.35
CA LYS A 35 5.50 24.43 -11.72
C LYS A 35 5.84 22.96 -11.88
N ILE A 36 6.67 22.40 -10.99
CA ILE A 36 7.15 21.03 -11.10
C ILE A 36 6.83 20.29 -9.81
N TYR A 37 6.00 19.27 -9.90
CA TYR A 37 5.54 18.49 -8.75
C TYR A 37 5.79 17.00 -8.91
N PHE A 38 5.96 16.37 -7.78
CA PHE A 38 6.01 14.91 -7.63
C PHE A 38 5.00 14.45 -6.59
N LEU A 39 4.26 13.37 -6.88
CA LEU A 39 3.33 12.72 -5.96
C LEU A 39 3.52 11.20 -5.97
N SER A 40 3.85 10.64 -4.83
CA SER A 40 3.76 9.21 -4.57
C SER A 40 2.48 8.88 -3.82
N ARG A 41 1.74 7.87 -4.30
CA ARG A 41 0.56 7.28 -3.61
C ARG A 41 0.49 5.79 -3.93
N PRO A 42 -0.08 4.97 -3.05
CA PRO A 42 -0.30 3.56 -3.33
C PRO A 42 -1.12 3.34 -4.60
N ARG A 43 -1.12 2.13 -5.11
CA ARG A 43 -1.98 1.76 -6.25
C ARG A 43 -3.45 1.96 -5.91
N ARG A 44 -4.27 2.29 -6.93
CA ARG A 44 -5.72 2.45 -6.81
C ARG A 44 -6.20 3.64 -5.96
N PHE A 45 -5.33 4.60 -5.68
CA PHE A 45 -5.69 5.84 -4.97
C PHE A 45 -6.18 6.98 -5.87
N GLY A 46 -6.26 6.79 -7.19
CA GLY A 46 -6.79 7.79 -8.10
C GLY A 46 -5.72 8.69 -8.76
N LYS A 47 -4.44 8.32 -8.75
CA LYS A 47 -3.35 9.08 -9.42
C LYS A 47 -3.63 9.36 -10.88
N SER A 48 -3.99 8.32 -11.66
CA SER A 48 -4.30 8.46 -13.09
C SER A 48 -5.55 9.32 -13.35
N LEU A 49 -6.55 9.27 -12.45
CA LEU A 49 -7.70 10.18 -12.51
C LEU A 49 -7.28 11.62 -12.25
N LEU A 50 -6.41 11.87 -11.26
CA LEU A 50 -5.85 13.20 -11.03
C LEU A 50 -5.11 13.73 -12.27
N LEU A 51 -4.27 12.90 -12.90
CA LEU A 51 -3.59 13.28 -14.14
C LEU A 51 -4.57 13.57 -15.29
N SER A 52 -5.64 12.77 -15.42
CA SER A 52 -6.71 13.01 -16.39
C SER A 52 -7.46 14.32 -16.11
N THR A 53 -7.70 14.66 -14.84
CA THR A 53 -8.31 15.92 -14.42
C THR A 53 -7.39 17.11 -14.73
N LEU A 54 -6.09 17.01 -14.40
CA LEU A 54 -5.08 18.01 -14.75
C LEU A 54 -4.98 18.21 -16.26
N ARG A 55 -5.03 17.11 -17.02
CA ARG A 55 -5.03 17.16 -18.48
C ARG A 55 -6.23 17.95 -19.02
N ALA A 56 -7.44 17.61 -18.58
CA ALA A 56 -8.66 18.30 -19.01
C ALA A 56 -8.62 19.80 -18.64
N TYR A 57 -8.10 20.13 -17.45
CA TYR A 57 -7.93 21.52 -17.02
C TYR A 57 -6.96 22.29 -17.93
N PHE A 58 -5.76 21.74 -18.17
CA PHE A 58 -4.78 22.42 -19.02
C PHE A 58 -5.11 22.37 -20.52
N GLU A 59 -5.96 21.47 -20.97
CA GLU A 59 -6.54 21.50 -22.33
C GLU A 59 -7.66 22.55 -22.46
N GLY A 60 -8.04 23.24 -21.37
CA GLY A 60 -9.04 24.29 -21.35
C GLY A 60 -10.48 23.81 -21.50
N LYS A 61 -10.79 22.58 -21.14
CA LYS A 61 -12.12 21.94 -21.24
C LYS A 61 -13.06 22.41 -20.12
N LYS A 62 -13.36 23.71 -20.11
CA LYS A 62 -14.16 24.37 -19.07
C LYS A 62 -15.49 23.66 -18.77
N GLU A 63 -16.15 23.17 -19.80
CA GLU A 63 -17.46 22.52 -19.72
C GLU A 63 -17.48 21.29 -18.80
N LEU A 64 -16.36 20.58 -18.68
CA LEU A 64 -16.25 19.42 -17.79
C LEU A 64 -16.18 19.79 -16.31
N PHE A 65 -15.86 21.04 -16.01
CA PHE A 65 -15.69 21.54 -14.65
C PHE A 65 -16.90 22.32 -14.13
N ALA A 66 -17.94 22.47 -14.94
CA ALA A 66 -19.15 23.21 -14.57
C ALA A 66 -19.76 22.67 -13.26
N GLY A 67 -19.90 23.54 -12.27
CA GLY A 67 -20.44 23.21 -10.95
C GLY A 67 -19.46 22.51 -10.00
N LEU A 68 -18.22 22.25 -10.40
CA LEU A 68 -17.16 21.80 -9.52
C LEU A 68 -16.49 23.00 -8.81
N LYS A 69 -15.76 22.75 -7.73
CA LYS A 69 -15.12 23.81 -6.91
C LYS A 69 -14.23 24.76 -7.73
N ILE A 70 -13.52 24.25 -8.73
CA ILE A 70 -12.63 25.02 -9.58
C ILE A 70 -13.38 26.03 -10.50
N ASP A 71 -14.64 25.76 -10.81
CA ASP A 71 -15.46 26.63 -11.68
C ASP A 71 -15.61 28.05 -11.09
N ALA A 72 -15.65 28.13 -9.75
CA ALA A 72 -15.68 29.41 -9.04
C ALA A 72 -14.30 30.08 -8.89
N LEU A 73 -13.22 29.32 -9.03
CA LEU A 73 -11.84 29.77 -8.80
C LEU A 73 -11.14 30.21 -10.07
N GLU A 74 -11.34 29.47 -11.19
CA GLU A 74 -10.68 29.70 -12.45
C GLU A 74 -11.51 30.61 -13.37
N GLN A 75 -10.90 31.71 -13.83
CA GLN A 75 -11.57 32.68 -14.67
C GLN A 75 -11.12 32.61 -16.15
N ASP A 76 -9.86 32.25 -16.37
CA ASP A 76 -9.21 32.47 -17.67
C ASP A 76 -9.20 31.24 -18.59
N TRP A 77 -9.32 30.05 -18.09
CA TRP A 77 -9.42 28.77 -18.82
C TRP A 77 -8.52 28.66 -20.05
N HIS A 78 -7.23 28.89 -19.86
CA HIS A 78 -6.27 28.86 -20.94
C HIS A 78 -5.91 27.45 -21.39
N ALA A 79 -6.04 27.17 -22.70
CA ALA A 79 -5.57 25.93 -23.28
C ALA A 79 -4.03 25.92 -23.44
N HIS A 80 -3.40 24.85 -23.02
CA HIS A 80 -1.99 24.53 -23.18
C HIS A 80 -1.82 23.20 -23.92
N ARG A 81 -0.70 23.03 -24.62
CA ARG A 81 -0.36 21.71 -25.15
C ARG A 81 0.05 20.79 -23.99
N VAL A 82 -0.59 19.62 -23.89
CA VAL A 82 -0.30 18.62 -22.86
C VAL A 82 0.40 17.42 -23.48
N PHE A 83 1.58 17.08 -22.97
CA PHE A 83 2.31 15.86 -23.28
C PHE A 83 2.14 14.88 -22.12
N HIS A 84 1.55 13.71 -22.39
CA HIS A 84 1.28 12.71 -21.37
C HIS A 84 2.10 11.45 -21.64
N PHE A 85 3.03 11.14 -20.73
CA PHE A 85 3.77 9.89 -20.68
C PHE A 85 3.06 8.94 -19.73
N ASP A 86 2.45 7.91 -20.28
CA ASP A 86 1.82 6.84 -19.50
C ASP A 86 2.64 5.56 -19.68
N PHE A 87 3.33 5.13 -18.62
CA PHE A 87 4.11 3.91 -18.61
C PHE A 87 3.30 2.67 -18.21
N ASN A 88 2.00 2.85 -17.93
CA ASN A 88 1.11 1.76 -17.57
C ASN A 88 0.90 0.77 -18.74
N GLY A 89 0.63 -0.49 -18.41
CA GLY A 89 0.35 -1.51 -19.44
C GLY A 89 1.55 -1.96 -20.28
N ILE A 90 2.75 -1.43 -20.04
CA ILE A 90 3.98 -1.75 -20.76
C ILE A 90 4.81 -2.75 -19.93
N ASN A 91 5.41 -3.73 -20.60
CA ASN A 91 6.34 -4.68 -19.97
C ASN A 91 7.79 -4.21 -20.18
N PHE A 92 8.42 -3.75 -19.11
CA PHE A 92 9.80 -3.27 -19.15
C PHE A 92 10.86 -4.32 -18.82
N THR A 93 10.49 -5.60 -18.65
CA THR A 93 11.45 -6.69 -18.44
C THR A 93 12.26 -7.04 -19.70
N GLU A 94 11.82 -6.58 -20.87
CA GLU A 94 12.55 -6.76 -22.11
C GLU A 94 13.60 -5.66 -22.30
N SER A 95 14.82 -6.06 -22.66
CA SER A 95 15.89 -5.10 -23.00
C SER A 95 15.44 -4.16 -24.13
N GLY A 96 15.66 -2.85 -23.94
CA GLY A 96 15.28 -1.81 -24.90
C GLY A 96 13.79 -1.46 -24.95
N ALA A 97 12.93 -2.03 -24.08
CA ALA A 97 11.51 -1.67 -24.05
C ALA A 97 11.29 -0.18 -23.77
N LEU A 98 12.00 0.39 -22.78
CA LEU A 98 11.94 1.82 -22.47
C LEU A 98 12.33 2.69 -23.67
N ASN A 99 13.39 2.31 -24.36
CA ASN A 99 13.84 3.01 -25.57
C ASN A 99 12.76 3.03 -26.66
N ARG A 100 12.15 1.87 -26.95
CA ARG A 100 11.08 1.76 -27.95
C ARG A 100 9.88 2.64 -27.62
N VAL A 101 9.49 2.68 -26.35
CA VAL A 101 8.36 3.48 -25.87
C VAL A 101 8.65 4.98 -26.03
N LEU A 102 9.78 5.45 -25.53
CA LEU A 102 10.18 6.85 -25.66
C LEU A 102 10.32 7.24 -27.13
N ASP A 103 10.95 6.39 -27.94
CA ASP A 103 11.11 6.62 -29.37
C ASP A 103 9.75 6.74 -30.08
N SER A 104 8.81 5.85 -29.79
CA SER A 104 7.47 5.88 -30.38
C SER A 104 6.72 7.17 -30.06
N MET A 105 6.70 7.55 -28.76
CA MET A 105 6.00 8.78 -28.31
C MET A 105 6.63 10.02 -28.92
N LEU A 106 7.95 10.15 -28.87
CA LEU A 106 8.65 11.31 -29.37
C LEU A 106 8.52 11.43 -30.90
N SER A 107 8.60 10.30 -31.63
CA SER A 107 8.43 10.31 -33.10
C SER A 107 7.03 10.68 -33.54
N GLU A 108 5.99 10.40 -32.75
CA GLU A 108 4.63 10.86 -32.99
C GLU A 108 4.55 12.39 -32.89
N TRP A 109 5.09 12.95 -31.81
CA TRP A 109 5.08 14.41 -31.61
C TRP A 109 6.02 15.15 -32.55
N GLU A 110 7.19 14.59 -32.90
CA GLU A 110 8.07 15.16 -33.94
C GLU A 110 7.34 15.31 -35.27
N ARG A 111 6.57 14.29 -35.68
CA ARG A 111 5.74 14.37 -36.91
C ARG A 111 4.65 15.43 -36.81
N GLU A 112 4.00 15.53 -35.64
CA GLU A 112 2.98 16.58 -35.39
C GLU A 112 3.53 17.97 -35.57
N TYR A 113 4.77 18.25 -35.12
CA TYR A 113 5.42 19.56 -35.20
C TYR A 113 6.32 19.72 -36.43
N GLY A 114 6.36 18.74 -37.33
CA GLY A 114 7.20 18.80 -38.54
C GLY A 114 8.70 18.83 -38.22
N ILE A 115 9.12 18.29 -37.09
CA ILE A 115 10.53 18.25 -36.70
C ILE A 115 11.21 17.06 -37.44
N VAL A 116 12.14 17.40 -38.31
CA VAL A 116 12.94 16.44 -39.09
C VAL A 116 14.36 16.47 -38.55
N THR A 117 14.90 15.30 -38.19
CA THR A 117 16.29 15.15 -37.74
C THR A 117 16.99 14.09 -38.57
N ASP A 118 18.09 14.48 -39.23
CA ASP A 118 18.87 13.59 -40.10
C ASP A 118 19.84 12.66 -39.32
N VAL A 119 19.93 12.86 -37.99
CA VAL A 119 20.87 12.14 -37.14
C VAL A 119 20.15 11.64 -35.89
N PRO A 120 20.38 10.40 -35.44
CA PRO A 120 19.88 9.90 -34.17
C PRO A 120 20.29 10.85 -33.03
N GLN A 121 19.33 11.26 -32.22
CA GLN A 121 19.54 12.15 -31.09
C GLN A 121 19.09 11.51 -29.80
N GLU A 122 19.66 12.00 -28.67
CA GLU A 122 19.22 11.59 -27.35
C GLU A 122 17.76 12.01 -27.09
N TYR A 123 17.01 11.20 -26.40
CA TYR A 123 15.58 11.43 -26.11
C TYR A 123 15.30 12.77 -25.44
N GLY A 124 16.18 13.21 -24.53
CA GLY A 124 16.05 14.51 -23.89
C GLY A 124 16.14 15.66 -24.88
N LEU A 125 17.07 15.63 -25.84
CA LEU A 125 17.22 16.67 -26.87
C LEU A 125 16.06 16.68 -27.84
N ARG A 126 15.55 15.51 -28.25
CA ARG A 126 14.33 15.38 -29.07
C ARG A 126 13.15 16.03 -28.38
N PHE A 127 12.93 15.70 -27.09
CA PHE A 127 11.82 16.26 -26.34
C PHE A 127 11.97 17.76 -26.09
N TYR A 128 13.20 18.25 -25.88
CA TYR A 128 13.46 19.67 -25.78
C TYR A 128 12.95 20.45 -27.00
N ARG A 129 13.25 19.97 -28.21
CA ARG A 129 12.79 20.58 -29.47
C ARG A 129 11.28 20.56 -29.63
N ILE A 130 10.65 19.43 -29.22
CA ILE A 130 9.19 19.32 -29.23
C ILE A 130 8.56 20.34 -28.28
N LEU A 131 9.11 20.53 -27.09
CA LEU A 131 8.63 21.51 -26.11
C LEU A 131 8.79 22.95 -26.63
N GLN A 132 9.90 23.27 -27.28
CA GLN A 132 10.11 24.57 -27.90
C GLN A 132 9.11 24.83 -29.04
N ALA A 133 8.96 23.89 -29.96
CA ALA A 133 8.01 24.01 -31.07
C ALA A 133 6.56 24.17 -30.58
N ALA A 134 6.16 23.43 -29.56
CA ALA A 134 4.84 23.53 -28.94
C ALA A 134 4.62 24.91 -28.29
N ALA A 135 5.62 25.43 -27.57
CA ALA A 135 5.54 26.72 -26.93
C ALA A 135 5.50 27.88 -27.96
N GLU A 136 6.28 27.76 -29.03
CA GLU A 136 6.28 28.74 -30.13
C GLU A 136 4.94 28.75 -30.88
N GLN A 137 4.39 27.56 -31.16
CA GLN A 137 3.12 27.45 -31.90
C GLN A 137 1.93 27.99 -31.10
N THR A 138 1.90 27.73 -29.80
CA THR A 138 0.76 28.10 -28.92
C THR A 138 0.94 29.48 -28.28
N GLY A 139 2.15 30.04 -28.29
CA GLY A 139 2.52 31.23 -27.51
C GLY A 139 2.48 31.02 -26.02
N ARG A 140 2.43 29.75 -25.53
CA ARG A 140 2.27 29.36 -24.13
C ARG A 140 3.15 28.18 -23.80
N GLY A 141 3.64 28.12 -22.56
CA GLY A 141 4.39 26.97 -22.08
C GLY A 141 3.60 25.67 -22.13
N ALA A 142 4.26 24.57 -22.46
CA ALA A 142 3.69 23.24 -22.52
C ALA A 142 3.50 22.63 -21.12
N VAL A 143 2.60 21.66 -21.03
CA VAL A 143 2.35 20.86 -19.82
C VAL A 143 2.85 19.45 -20.05
N VAL A 144 3.52 18.89 -19.05
CA VAL A 144 4.02 17.51 -19.09
C VAL A 144 3.45 16.73 -17.90
N LEU A 145 2.77 15.64 -18.20
CA LEU A 145 2.20 14.72 -17.21
C LEU A 145 2.86 13.34 -17.37
N VAL A 146 3.34 12.76 -16.27
CA VAL A 146 3.99 11.45 -16.28
C VAL A 146 3.29 10.54 -15.26
N ASP A 147 2.67 9.47 -15.76
CA ASP A 147 2.06 8.44 -14.92
C ASP A 147 2.96 7.21 -14.79
N GLU A 148 3.02 6.66 -13.58
CA GLU A 148 3.85 5.49 -13.23
C GLU A 148 5.32 5.64 -13.66
N TYR A 149 5.96 6.79 -13.34
CA TYR A 149 7.33 7.11 -13.73
C TYR A 149 8.35 6.04 -13.29
N ASP A 150 8.05 5.32 -12.22
CA ASP A 150 8.88 4.32 -11.56
C ASP A 150 8.69 2.90 -12.12
N LYS A 151 7.66 2.66 -12.94
CA LYS A 151 7.37 1.35 -13.51
C LYS A 151 8.53 0.74 -14.33
N PRO A 152 9.27 1.50 -15.17
CA PRO A 152 10.43 0.96 -15.87
C PRO A 152 11.54 0.44 -14.95
N LEU A 153 11.56 0.88 -13.68
CA LEU A 153 12.51 0.44 -12.66
C LEU A 153 11.93 -0.71 -11.84
N LEU A 154 10.66 -0.61 -11.42
CA LEU A 154 10.00 -1.62 -10.59
C LEU A 154 9.84 -2.98 -11.29
N ASP A 155 9.58 -2.99 -12.60
CA ASP A 155 9.39 -4.23 -13.36
C ASP A 155 10.68 -5.09 -13.41
N VAL A 156 11.85 -4.44 -13.39
CA VAL A 156 13.18 -5.10 -13.48
C VAL A 156 13.88 -5.22 -12.13
N LEU A 157 13.33 -4.61 -11.10
CA LEU A 157 13.88 -4.66 -9.74
C LEU A 157 14.07 -6.12 -9.29
N GLU A 158 15.26 -6.46 -8.78
CA GLU A 158 15.67 -7.79 -8.32
C GLU A 158 15.66 -8.91 -9.38
N ARG A 159 15.46 -8.57 -10.65
CA ARG A 159 15.55 -9.53 -11.74
C ARG A 159 16.79 -9.33 -12.58
N GLU A 160 17.04 -8.10 -12.99
CA GLU A 160 18.07 -7.72 -13.95
C GLU A 160 18.75 -6.41 -13.52
N PRO A 161 19.76 -6.47 -12.64
CA PRO A 161 20.43 -5.28 -12.13
C PRO A 161 21.02 -4.38 -13.23
N GLU A 162 21.60 -4.97 -14.28
CA GLU A 162 22.16 -4.21 -15.41
C GLU A 162 21.06 -3.46 -16.20
N LEU A 163 19.89 -4.05 -16.35
CA LEU A 163 18.75 -3.40 -17.01
C LEU A 163 18.14 -2.32 -16.13
N LEU A 164 18.11 -2.53 -14.82
CA LEU A 164 17.69 -1.52 -13.83
C LEU A 164 18.57 -0.26 -13.94
N ASP A 165 19.89 -0.43 -13.94
CA ASP A 165 20.83 0.69 -14.05
C ASP A 165 20.69 1.41 -15.40
N ARG A 166 20.57 0.66 -16.50
CA ARG A 166 20.34 1.22 -17.83
C ARG A 166 19.04 2.03 -17.91
N ASN A 167 17.92 1.48 -17.42
CA ASN A 167 16.64 2.19 -17.41
C ASN A 167 16.72 3.46 -16.55
N ARG A 168 17.40 3.39 -15.41
CA ARG A 168 17.65 4.55 -14.54
C ARG A 168 18.42 5.65 -15.27
N ASP A 169 19.49 5.31 -15.96
CA ASP A 169 20.31 6.28 -16.70
C ASP A 169 19.54 6.93 -17.85
N ILE A 170 18.71 6.16 -18.57
CA ILE A 170 17.84 6.68 -19.62
C ILE A 170 16.83 7.67 -19.04
N LEU A 171 16.13 7.33 -17.95
CA LEU A 171 15.16 8.22 -17.32
C LEU A 171 15.82 9.48 -16.76
N LYS A 172 17.00 9.35 -16.13
CA LYS A 172 17.78 10.48 -15.63
C LYS A 172 18.17 11.44 -16.75
N ALA A 173 18.71 10.92 -17.85
CA ALA A 173 19.05 11.72 -19.01
C ALA A 173 17.81 12.40 -19.61
N PHE A 174 16.70 11.65 -19.72
CA PHE A 174 15.44 12.15 -20.25
C PHE A 174 14.85 13.27 -19.40
N TYR A 175 14.72 13.09 -18.08
CA TYR A 175 14.11 14.12 -17.21
C TYR A 175 15.01 15.35 -17.00
N SER A 176 16.31 15.26 -17.30
CA SER A 176 17.20 16.43 -17.25
C SER A 176 16.78 17.56 -18.20
N VAL A 177 15.98 17.23 -19.22
CA VAL A 177 15.41 18.19 -20.17
C VAL A 177 14.57 19.28 -19.50
N PHE A 178 13.88 18.99 -18.40
CA PHE A 178 13.01 19.95 -17.73
C PHE A 178 13.75 21.17 -17.20
N LYS A 179 15.03 21.03 -16.87
CA LYS A 179 15.87 22.16 -16.50
C LYS A 179 16.21 23.05 -17.70
N GLN A 180 16.49 22.45 -18.85
CA GLN A 180 16.83 23.18 -20.06
C GLN A 180 15.61 23.84 -20.69
N ALA A 181 14.46 23.16 -20.65
CA ALA A 181 13.20 23.60 -21.24
C ALA A 181 12.37 24.51 -20.32
N ASP A 182 12.93 25.01 -19.22
CA ASP A 182 12.15 25.76 -18.22
C ASP A 182 11.29 26.89 -18.83
N ALA A 183 11.83 27.68 -19.77
CA ALA A 183 11.10 28.74 -20.43
C ALA A 183 9.92 28.25 -21.31
N SER A 184 9.99 27.02 -21.81
CA SER A 184 8.95 26.40 -22.66
C SER A 184 7.93 25.58 -21.86
N LEU A 185 8.08 25.48 -20.54
CA LEU A 185 7.21 24.70 -19.66
C LEU A 185 6.28 25.61 -18.84
N ARG A 186 5.01 25.23 -18.77
CA ARG A 186 4.01 25.80 -17.87
C ARG A 186 3.88 24.98 -16.59
N PHE A 187 3.87 23.64 -16.71
CA PHE A 187 3.61 22.74 -15.61
C PHE A 187 4.17 21.34 -15.89
N VAL A 188 4.69 20.69 -14.85
CA VAL A 188 5.15 19.28 -14.91
C VAL A 188 4.63 18.57 -13.67
N PHE A 189 4.00 17.40 -13.87
CA PHE A 189 3.53 16.56 -12.77
C PHE A 189 3.92 15.11 -12.98
N LEU A 190 4.65 14.56 -12.02
CA LEU A 190 5.08 13.16 -12.05
C LEU A 190 4.38 12.37 -10.95
N THR A 191 3.86 11.20 -11.29
CA THR A 191 3.29 10.27 -10.31
C THR A 191 3.94 8.90 -10.37
N GLY A 192 3.95 8.23 -9.23
CA GLY A 192 4.40 6.85 -9.09
C GLY A 192 3.90 6.21 -7.80
N VAL A 193 4.30 4.97 -7.59
CA VAL A 193 4.11 4.26 -6.33
C VAL A 193 5.26 4.58 -5.39
N THR A 194 6.48 4.50 -5.89
CA THR A 194 7.71 4.64 -5.11
C THR A 194 8.41 5.96 -5.41
N LYS A 195 9.08 6.48 -4.39
CA LYS A 195 10.03 7.57 -4.52
C LYS A 195 11.44 6.97 -4.52
N PHE A 196 11.95 6.66 -5.70
CA PHE A 196 13.37 6.34 -5.82
C PHE A 196 14.19 7.53 -5.35
N SER A 197 15.25 7.27 -4.56
CA SER A 197 16.06 8.35 -3.97
C SER A 197 16.44 9.37 -5.03
N GLN A 198 16.29 10.65 -4.71
CA GLN A 198 16.46 11.77 -5.65
C GLN A 198 17.79 11.77 -6.41
N VAL A 199 18.80 11.15 -5.83
CA VAL A 199 20.15 11.02 -6.44
C VAL A 199 20.11 10.15 -7.69
N SER A 200 19.11 9.27 -7.87
CA SER A 200 19.12 8.30 -8.95
C SER A 200 18.43 8.78 -10.24
N VAL A 201 17.28 9.43 -10.17
CA VAL A 201 16.50 9.80 -11.37
C VAL A 201 16.37 11.31 -11.55
N PHE A 202 16.25 12.06 -10.45
CA PHE A 202 15.95 13.49 -10.50
C PHE A 202 17.19 14.40 -10.29
N SER A 203 18.38 13.84 -10.15
CA SER A 203 19.61 14.63 -9.91
C SER A 203 19.99 15.55 -11.07
N GLY A 204 19.44 15.32 -12.25
CA GLY A 204 19.73 16.10 -13.48
C GLY A 204 18.87 17.34 -13.69
N PHE A 205 17.77 17.51 -12.94
CA PHE A 205 16.91 18.68 -13.11
C PHE A 205 16.56 19.35 -11.77
N ASN A 206 15.95 20.53 -11.80
CA ASN A 206 15.48 21.19 -10.59
C ASN A 206 14.52 20.25 -9.86
N GLN A 207 14.85 19.95 -8.61
CA GLN A 207 14.09 18.97 -7.82
C GLN A 207 12.60 19.29 -7.87
N PRO A 208 11.73 18.35 -8.27
CA PRO A 208 10.30 18.57 -8.21
C PRO A 208 9.89 18.81 -6.74
N LYS A 209 8.93 19.69 -6.53
CA LYS A 209 8.29 19.84 -5.23
C LYS A 209 7.56 18.54 -4.91
N ASP A 210 8.14 17.76 -4.02
CA ASP A 210 7.49 16.54 -3.53
C ASP A 210 6.35 16.91 -2.60
N ILE A 211 5.13 16.61 -3.01
CA ILE A 211 3.92 16.89 -2.24
C ILE A 211 3.35 15.65 -1.54
N SER A 212 4.08 14.54 -1.54
CA SER A 212 3.57 13.28 -1.01
C SER A 212 3.23 13.33 0.48
N MET A 213 3.96 14.16 1.25
CA MET A 213 3.72 14.34 2.69
C MET A 213 3.30 15.76 3.07
N PHE A 214 2.75 16.55 2.12
CA PHE A 214 2.25 17.88 2.42
C PHE A 214 0.79 17.83 2.90
N ASP A 215 0.50 18.35 4.08
CA ASP A 215 -0.84 18.40 4.67
C ASP A 215 -1.88 18.97 3.70
N LYS A 216 -1.52 20.03 2.99
CA LYS A 216 -2.39 20.67 1.99
C LYS A 216 -2.89 19.71 0.91
N TYR A 217 -2.10 18.69 0.55
CA TYR A 217 -2.35 17.77 -0.55
C TYR A 217 -2.57 16.32 -0.10
N GLU A 218 -2.71 16.07 1.20
CA GLU A 218 -2.88 14.69 1.68
C GLU A 218 -4.18 14.06 1.18
N ALA A 219 -5.26 14.85 1.07
CA ALA A 219 -6.55 14.42 0.55
C ALA A 219 -6.70 14.54 -0.97
N LEU A 220 -5.63 14.90 -1.72
CA LEU A 220 -5.67 15.06 -3.18
C LEU A 220 -6.06 13.75 -3.90
N CYS A 221 -5.64 12.63 -3.35
CA CYS A 221 -6.02 11.29 -3.79
C CYS A 221 -6.68 10.53 -2.64
N GLY A 222 -7.72 9.74 -2.95
CA GLY A 222 -8.48 9.02 -1.94
C GLY A 222 -9.79 9.73 -1.57
N ILE A 223 -10.48 9.21 -0.57
CA ILE A 223 -11.77 9.73 -0.09
C ILE A 223 -11.64 10.00 1.41
N THR A 224 -11.92 11.23 1.86
CA THR A 224 -11.95 11.54 3.29
C THR A 224 -13.22 11.03 3.95
N GLU A 225 -13.22 10.93 5.27
CA GLU A 225 -14.42 10.52 6.04
C GLU A 225 -15.59 11.47 5.80
N GLU A 226 -15.33 12.78 5.77
CA GLU A 226 -16.35 13.80 5.49
C GLU A 226 -16.95 13.63 4.08
N GLU A 227 -16.13 13.43 3.07
CA GLU A 227 -16.58 13.18 1.70
C GLU A 227 -17.40 11.89 1.58
N LEU A 228 -16.95 10.83 2.25
CA LEU A 228 -17.67 9.56 2.28
C LEU A 228 -19.07 9.72 2.86
N TYR A 229 -19.18 10.35 4.02
CA TYR A 229 -20.44 10.45 4.74
C TYR A 229 -21.38 11.52 4.17
N THR A 230 -20.84 12.49 3.42
CA THR A 230 -21.64 13.51 2.74
C THR A 230 -22.15 13.01 1.38
N GLN A 231 -21.26 12.49 0.53
CA GLN A 231 -21.62 12.14 -0.85
C GLN A 231 -22.27 10.75 -0.96
N PHE A 232 -21.96 9.83 -0.03
CA PHE A 232 -22.41 8.44 -0.08
C PHE A 232 -23.37 8.05 1.06
N ALA A 233 -24.01 9.03 1.71
CA ALA A 233 -24.94 8.78 2.82
C ALA A 233 -26.08 7.83 2.43
N GLU A 234 -26.68 8.01 1.23
CA GLU A 234 -27.75 7.16 0.76
C GLU A 234 -27.33 5.71 0.48
N PRO A 235 -26.23 5.44 -0.26
CA PRO A 235 -25.69 4.09 -0.38
C PRO A 235 -25.35 3.40 0.94
N ILE A 236 -24.82 4.14 1.92
CA ILE A 236 -24.52 3.61 3.26
C ILE A 236 -25.83 3.18 3.96
N ARG A 237 -26.89 4.00 3.88
CA ARG A 237 -28.21 3.67 4.42
C ARG A 237 -28.80 2.43 3.75
N GLU A 238 -28.73 2.33 2.40
CA GLU A 238 -29.18 1.14 1.67
C GLU A 238 -28.44 -0.13 2.09
N MET A 239 -27.13 -0.03 2.38
CA MET A 239 -26.36 -1.15 2.92
C MET A 239 -26.84 -1.54 4.32
N ALA A 240 -27.12 -0.55 5.19
CA ALA A 240 -27.61 -0.79 6.55
C ALA A 240 -28.97 -1.49 6.54
N GLU A 241 -29.91 -1.04 5.70
CA GLU A 241 -31.21 -1.68 5.50
C GLU A 241 -31.09 -3.12 5.00
N SER A 242 -30.18 -3.36 4.02
CA SER A 242 -29.93 -4.69 3.46
C SER A 242 -29.34 -5.67 4.48
N ASP A 243 -28.45 -5.17 5.35
CA ASP A 243 -27.80 -5.99 6.38
C ASP A 243 -28.62 -6.09 7.68
N GLY A 244 -29.71 -5.31 7.81
CA GLY A 244 -30.53 -5.26 9.02
C GLY A 244 -29.83 -4.68 10.23
N CYS A 245 -28.93 -3.71 10.01
CA CYS A 245 -28.15 -3.05 11.06
C CYS A 245 -28.26 -1.52 10.96
N SER A 246 -27.63 -0.79 11.87
CA SER A 246 -27.60 0.68 11.83
C SER A 246 -26.61 1.23 10.81
N GLU A 247 -26.84 2.46 10.32
CA GLU A 247 -25.88 3.17 9.48
C GLU A 247 -24.53 3.33 10.19
N GLU A 248 -24.54 3.58 11.50
CA GLU A 248 -23.32 3.70 12.31
C GLU A 248 -22.50 2.41 12.30
N GLU A 249 -23.16 1.27 12.32
CA GLU A 249 -22.48 -0.02 12.21
C GLU A 249 -21.83 -0.22 10.84
N ILE A 250 -22.50 0.18 9.75
CA ILE A 250 -21.91 0.15 8.41
C ILE A 250 -20.72 1.10 8.31
N ARG A 251 -20.85 2.33 8.82
CA ARG A 251 -19.73 3.31 8.88
C ARG A 251 -18.53 2.73 9.61
N LEU A 252 -18.76 2.15 10.79
CA LEU A 252 -17.69 1.51 11.56
C LEU A 252 -17.04 0.33 10.83
N ARG A 253 -17.81 -0.48 10.13
CA ARG A 253 -17.29 -1.59 9.31
C ARG A 253 -16.47 -1.06 8.12
N LEU A 254 -16.95 -0.04 7.40
CA LEU A 254 -16.21 0.61 6.32
C LEU A 254 -14.92 1.21 6.83
N LYS A 255 -14.97 1.93 7.98
CA LYS A 255 -13.80 2.53 8.62
C LYS A 255 -12.74 1.48 8.96
N ARG A 256 -13.10 0.44 9.67
CA ARG A 256 -12.16 -0.63 10.05
C ARG A 256 -11.56 -1.37 8.86
N HIS A 257 -12.27 -1.41 7.74
CA HIS A 257 -11.89 -2.23 6.61
C HIS A 257 -11.12 -1.47 5.53
N TYR A 258 -11.42 -0.16 5.29
CA TYR A 258 -10.89 0.59 4.16
C TYR A 258 -10.24 1.94 4.50
N ASP A 259 -10.41 2.43 5.72
CA ASP A 259 -9.86 3.69 6.20
C ASP A 259 -8.43 3.56 6.74
N GLY A 260 -7.96 4.64 7.35
CA GLY A 260 -6.78 4.69 8.19
C GLY A 260 -5.48 4.89 7.44
N TYR A 261 -5.51 5.29 6.17
CA TYR A 261 -4.34 5.81 5.49
C TYR A 261 -4.09 7.26 5.92
N HIS A 262 -2.87 7.55 6.32
CA HIS A 262 -2.38 8.90 6.59
C HIS A 262 -1.12 9.14 5.79
N PHE A 263 -1.03 10.28 5.13
CA PHE A 263 0.05 10.60 4.20
C PHE A 263 0.93 11.76 4.67
N SER A 264 0.55 12.42 5.77
CA SER A 264 1.27 13.58 6.32
C SER A 264 1.14 13.65 7.83
N GLU A 265 1.77 14.68 8.42
CA GLU A 265 1.66 15.01 9.84
C GLU A 265 0.24 15.45 10.23
N GLY A 266 -0.56 15.88 9.26
CA GLY A 266 -1.96 16.31 9.45
C GLY A 266 -2.89 15.18 9.85
N MET A 267 -2.50 13.92 9.62
CA MET A 267 -3.23 12.72 10.05
C MET A 267 -4.70 12.69 9.62
N THR A 268 -5.00 13.21 8.42
CA THR A 268 -6.35 13.11 7.85
C THR A 268 -6.65 11.67 7.47
N ASP A 269 -7.75 11.13 7.98
CA ASP A 269 -8.25 9.80 7.65
C ASP A 269 -8.65 9.70 6.17
N ILE A 270 -7.95 8.85 5.42
CA ILE A 270 -8.17 8.62 3.99
C ILE A 270 -8.57 7.18 3.73
N TYR A 271 -9.73 7.01 3.12
CA TYR A 271 -10.23 5.72 2.62
C TYR A 271 -9.60 5.37 1.27
N ASN A 272 -9.33 4.09 1.06
CA ASN A 272 -8.98 3.59 -0.27
C ASN A 272 -10.19 3.71 -1.21
N PRO A 273 -10.13 4.57 -2.25
CA PRO A 273 -11.30 4.84 -3.09
C PRO A 273 -11.74 3.61 -3.90
N PHE A 274 -10.80 2.75 -4.32
CA PHE A 274 -11.14 1.56 -5.09
C PHE A 274 -11.95 0.58 -4.25
N SER A 275 -11.53 0.32 -3.00
CA SER A 275 -12.25 -0.61 -2.11
C SER A 275 -13.61 -0.06 -1.68
N VAL A 276 -13.67 1.22 -1.31
CA VAL A 276 -14.94 1.86 -0.91
C VAL A 276 -15.96 1.84 -2.06
N LEU A 277 -15.57 2.28 -3.26
CA LEU A 277 -16.49 2.32 -4.40
C LEU A 277 -17.00 0.92 -4.79
N ASN A 278 -16.14 -0.10 -4.76
CA ASN A 278 -16.56 -1.49 -4.97
C ASN A 278 -17.49 -1.99 -3.86
N ALA A 279 -17.26 -1.64 -2.61
CA ALA A 279 -18.11 -2.03 -1.50
C ALA A 279 -19.51 -1.41 -1.61
N LEU A 280 -19.58 -0.12 -1.97
CA LEU A 280 -20.83 0.59 -2.18
C LEU A 280 -21.61 0.06 -3.41
N ASP A 281 -20.91 -0.21 -4.52
CA ASP A 281 -21.51 -0.75 -5.74
C ASP A 281 -22.07 -2.16 -5.53
N SER A 282 -21.29 -3.05 -4.91
CA SER A 282 -21.69 -4.43 -4.64
C SER A 282 -22.57 -4.58 -3.38
N ARG A 283 -22.69 -3.53 -2.55
CA ARG A 283 -23.30 -3.54 -1.21
C ARG A 283 -22.70 -4.59 -0.28
N ARG A 284 -21.38 -4.84 -0.40
CA ARG A 284 -20.68 -5.85 0.39
C ARG A 284 -19.29 -5.38 0.78
N ILE A 285 -18.93 -5.55 2.04
CA ILE A 285 -17.59 -5.30 2.56
C ILE A 285 -16.73 -6.54 2.34
N ARG A 286 -15.68 -6.44 1.50
CA ARG A 286 -14.76 -7.52 1.11
C ARG A 286 -13.38 -6.95 0.81
N ASP A 287 -12.37 -7.81 0.64
CA ASP A 287 -11.02 -7.43 0.25
C ASP A 287 -10.95 -7.18 -1.27
N TYR A 288 -11.11 -5.93 -1.70
CA TYR A 288 -11.08 -5.53 -3.12
C TYR A 288 -9.72 -5.09 -3.59
N TRP A 289 -9.04 -4.26 -2.81
CA TRP A 289 -7.73 -3.70 -3.18
C TRP A 289 -6.68 -4.79 -3.28
N PHE A 290 -6.59 -5.65 -2.27
CA PHE A 290 -5.61 -6.71 -2.21
C PHE A 290 -5.82 -7.74 -3.34
N THR A 291 -7.06 -8.11 -3.64
CA THR A 291 -7.40 -9.04 -4.73
C THR A 291 -7.15 -8.44 -6.11
N SER A 292 -7.03 -7.11 -6.25
CA SER A 292 -6.70 -6.47 -7.53
C SER A 292 -5.26 -6.72 -8.03
N GLY A 293 -4.45 -7.39 -7.24
CA GLY A 293 -3.11 -7.87 -7.58
C GLY A 293 -2.01 -7.33 -6.67
N THR A 294 -1.29 -8.24 -6.04
CA THR A 294 -0.06 -7.92 -5.29
C THR A 294 1.09 -7.69 -6.27
N PRO A 295 1.87 -6.61 -6.11
CA PRO A 295 3.02 -6.37 -6.96
C PRO A 295 4.05 -7.49 -6.87
N SER A 296 4.48 -8.02 -8.01
CA SER A 296 5.45 -9.13 -8.06
C SER A 296 6.81 -8.77 -7.42
N TYR A 297 7.21 -7.49 -7.51
CA TYR A 297 8.43 -7.01 -6.86
C TYR A 297 8.36 -7.10 -5.33
N LEU A 298 7.18 -6.84 -4.73
CA LEU A 298 7.01 -6.93 -3.28
C LEU A 298 7.13 -8.37 -2.79
N ILE A 299 6.56 -9.32 -3.54
CA ILE A 299 6.71 -10.74 -3.20
C ILE A 299 8.19 -11.14 -3.23
N ARG A 300 8.94 -10.69 -4.24
CA ARG A 300 10.38 -10.96 -4.33
C ARG A 300 11.14 -10.34 -3.17
N LEU A 301 10.87 -9.08 -2.86
CA LEU A 301 11.48 -8.37 -1.74
C LEU A 301 11.25 -9.10 -0.42
N MET A 302 10.02 -9.56 -0.16
CA MET A 302 9.69 -10.31 1.06
C MET A 302 10.35 -11.69 1.14
N ASN A 303 10.70 -12.31 0.00
CA ASN A 303 11.45 -13.57 0.00
C ASN A 303 12.91 -13.41 0.46
N HIS A 304 13.48 -12.24 0.27
CA HIS A 304 14.84 -11.90 0.72
C HIS A 304 14.86 -11.36 2.15
N PHE A 305 13.73 -10.83 2.63
CA PHE A 305 13.62 -10.28 3.96
C PHE A 305 13.40 -11.40 5.00
N HIS A 306 14.40 -11.64 5.83
CA HIS A 306 14.42 -12.71 6.83
C HIS A 306 13.97 -12.28 8.22
N GLU A 307 13.75 -10.98 8.44
CA GLU A 307 13.24 -10.45 9.70
C GLU A 307 11.72 -10.58 9.80
N GLY A 308 11.19 -10.67 11.01
CA GLY A 308 9.75 -10.76 11.23
C GLY A 308 9.03 -9.45 10.86
N ILE A 309 7.78 -9.54 10.43
CA ILE A 309 6.92 -8.37 10.17
C ILE A 309 6.70 -7.54 11.44
N ASP A 310 6.75 -8.16 12.61
CA ASP A 310 6.76 -7.50 13.91
C ASP A 310 7.94 -6.52 14.07
N GLU A 311 9.03 -6.76 13.35
CA GLU A 311 10.15 -5.82 13.30
C GLU A 311 9.85 -4.54 12.50
N LEU A 312 8.81 -4.54 11.65
CA LEU A 312 8.43 -3.42 10.79
C LEU A 312 7.17 -2.67 11.25
N THR A 313 6.32 -3.29 12.06
CA THR A 313 5.00 -2.76 12.45
C THR A 313 4.98 -2.26 13.89
N ASN A 314 4.14 -1.25 14.15
CA ASN A 314 3.97 -0.64 15.48
C ASN A 314 5.29 -0.12 16.07
N LYS A 315 6.12 0.48 15.22
CA LYS A 315 7.41 1.09 15.58
C LYS A 315 7.54 2.49 15.04
N TYR A 316 8.31 3.31 15.76
CA TYR A 316 8.66 4.67 15.36
C TYR A 316 9.90 4.67 14.48
N TYR A 317 9.86 5.48 13.41
CA TYR A 317 10.90 5.62 12.41
C TYR A 317 11.17 7.08 12.09
N LEU A 318 12.41 7.40 11.74
CA LEU A 318 12.76 8.69 11.15
C LEU A 318 12.24 8.76 9.70
N PRO A 319 11.89 9.96 9.18
CA PRO A 319 11.41 10.13 7.80
C PRO A 319 12.32 9.49 6.75
N ASP A 320 13.64 9.64 6.88
CA ASP A 320 14.61 9.12 5.91
C ASP A 320 14.65 7.58 5.84
N GLU A 321 14.12 6.89 6.85
CA GLU A 321 14.10 5.43 6.89
C GLU A 321 12.99 4.83 6.02
N PHE A 322 11.90 5.56 5.74
CA PHE A 322 10.76 5.01 5.00
C PHE A 322 10.31 5.84 3.78
N ILE A 323 10.74 7.11 3.65
CA ILE A 323 10.34 7.99 2.55
C ILE A 323 11.17 7.72 1.29
N ASN A 324 12.47 7.42 1.43
CA ASN A 324 13.40 7.32 0.31
C ASN A 324 13.79 5.85 0.05
N TYR A 325 13.42 5.31 -1.11
CA TYR A 325 13.83 3.97 -1.51
C TYR A 325 15.15 3.99 -2.29
N LYS A 326 16.17 3.27 -1.81
CA LYS A 326 17.50 3.19 -2.40
C LYS A 326 17.70 1.99 -3.33
N ALA A 327 16.66 1.23 -3.64
CA ALA A 327 16.73 -0.07 -4.31
C ALA A 327 17.56 -1.11 -3.54
N ASP A 328 17.51 -1.04 -2.20
CA ASP A 328 18.20 -1.95 -1.31
C ASP A 328 17.24 -3.07 -0.89
N VAL A 329 17.65 -4.31 -1.17
CA VAL A 329 16.87 -5.52 -0.88
C VAL A 329 16.85 -5.85 0.61
N GLU A 330 17.91 -5.44 1.33
CA GLU A 330 18.06 -5.74 2.75
C GLU A 330 17.13 -4.89 3.63
N TYR A 331 16.63 -3.75 3.11
CA TYR A 331 15.77 -2.84 3.86
C TYR A 331 14.45 -2.54 3.12
N PRO A 332 13.41 -3.38 3.28
CA PRO A 332 12.17 -3.32 2.51
C PRO A 332 11.19 -2.25 2.98
N LEU A 333 11.38 -1.63 4.15
CA LEU A 333 10.43 -0.72 4.79
C LEU A 333 9.94 0.41 3.87
N PRO A 334 10.82 1.14 3.13
CA PRO A 334 10.34 2.21 2.24
C PRO A 334 9.39 1.69 1.17
N MET A 335 9.68 0.52 0.60
CA MET A 335 8.85 -0.09 -0.44
C MET A 335 7.50 -0.56 0.11
N ILE A 336 7.49 -1.16 1.30
CA ILE A 336 6.26 -1.64 1.96
C ILE A 336 5.36 -0.44 2.30
N TYR A 337 5.93 0.65 2.84
CA TYR A 337 5.19 1.88 3.16
C TYR A 337 4.64 2.54 1.89
N GLN A 338 5.48 2.81 0.90
CA GLN A 338 5.08 3.54 -0.31
C GLN A 338 4.09 2.74 -1.17
N SER A 339 4.17 1.41 -1.12
CA SER A 339 3.18 0.55 -1.77
C SER A 339 1.82 0.52 -1.05
N GLY A 340 1.72 1.12 0.14
CA GLY A 340 0.49 1.26 0.91
C GLY A 340 0.15 0.08 1.82
N TYR A 341 1.13 -0.77 2.14
CA TYR A 341 0.93 -1.83 3.13
C TYR A 341 1.15 -1.37 4.56
N LEU A 342 1.97 -0.33 4.74
CA LEU A 342 2.07 0.43 5.98
C LEU A 342 1.64 1.87 5.76
N THR A 343 1.26 2.54 6.82
CA THR A 343 0.89 3.94 6.86
C THR A 343 1.33 4.58 8.17
N ILE A 344 1.31 5.90 8.23
CA ILE A 344 1.54 6.65 9.46
C ILE A 344 0.34 6.43 10.39
N LYS A 345 0.59 6.08 11.67
CA LYS A 345 -0.43 5.91 12.71
C LYS A 345 -0.31 6.90 13.85
N ASP A 346 0.85 7.51 13.97
CA ASP A 346 1.11 8.57 14.93
C ASP A 346 2.33 9.38 14.50
N TYR A 347 2.46 10.61 14.98
CA TYR A 347 3.60 11.48 14.74
C TYR A 347 4.05 12.15 16.03
N ASP A 348 5.24 11.81 16.49
CA ASP A 348 5.90 12.51 17.60
C ASP A 348 6.68 13.72 17.06
N LYS A 349 6.08 14.89 17.22
CA LYS A 349 6.64 16.16 16.75
C LYS A 349 7.96 16.54 17.44
N ASP A 350 8.14 16.16 18.71
CA ASP A 350 9.33 16.54 19.47
C ASP A 350 10.56 15.77 19.01
N SER A 351 10.39 14.50 18.66
CA SER A 351 11.45 13.62 18.18
C SER A 351 11.51 13.48 16.66
N ASN A 352 10.55 14.05 15.92
CA ASN A 352 10.35 13.88 14.47
C ASN A 352 10.28 12.40 14.07
N LEU A 353 9.51 11.61 14.83
CA LEU A 353 9.34 10.19 14.61
C LEU A 353 7.91 9.86 14.18
N PHE A 354 7.78 8.94 13.24
CA PHE A 354 6.50 8.45 12.71
C PHE A 354 6.27 7.01 13.11
N LEU A 355 5.15 6.75 13.76
CA LEU A 355 4.70 5.38 14.04
C LEU A 355 4.12 4.77 12.77
N LEU A 356 4.68 3.65 12.31
CA LEU A 356 4.17 2.92 11.16
C LEU A 356 3.47 1.63 11.56
N ASP A 357 2.28 1.41 10.99
CA ASP A 357 1.53 0.14 11.12
C ASP A 357 0.60 -0.03 9.91
N PHE A 358 -0.13 -1.16 9.88
CA PHE A 358 -1.12 -1.41 8.83
C PHE A 358 -2.23 -0.35 8.83
N PRO A 359 -2.68 0.11 7.64
CA PRO A 359 -3.76 1.09 7.58
C PRO A 359 -5.07 0.53 8.13
N ASN A 360 -5.46 -0.65 7.73
CA ASN A 360 -6.77 -1.24 8.01
C ASN A 360 -6.77 -2.77 7.91
N ASN A 361 -7.94 -3.37 8.14
CA ASN A 361 -8.10 -4.82 8.17
C ASN A 361 -7.91 -5.48 6.80
N GLU A 362 -8.36 -4.85 5.69
CA GLU A 362 -8.16 -5.39 4.34
C GLU A 362 -6.68 -5.59 4.05
N VAL A 363 -5.89 -4.54 4.28
CA VAL A 363 -4.45 -4.55 3.99
C VAL A 363 -3.71 -5.50 4.94
N LYS A 364 -4.03 -5.43 6.23
CA LYS A 364 -3.42 -6.30 7.25
C LYS A 364 -3.66 -7.77 6.92
N SER A 365 -4.91 -8.15 6.67
CA SER A 365 -5.29 -9.53 6.33
C SER A 365 -4.57 -10.02 5.07
N GLY A 366 -4.68 -9.25 4.00
CA GLY A 366 -4.08 -9.64 2.73
C GLY A 366 -2.55 -9.74 2.79
N PHE A 367 -1.89 -8.74 3.39
CA PHE A 367 -0.42 -8.75 3.51
C PHE A 367 0.09 -9.92 4.35
N LEU A 368 -0.50 -10.15 5.52
CA LEU A 368 -0.12 -11.27 6.39
C LEU A 368 -0.39 -12.63 5.71
N ALA A 369 -1.51 -12.76 4.97
CA ALA A 369 -1.81 -13.98 4.22
C ALA A 369 -0.79 -14.22 3.08
N MET A 370 -0.38 -13.17 2.39
CA MET A 370 0.66 -13.24 1.36
C MET A 370 1.99 -13.69 1.96
N VAL A 371 2.42 -13.06 3.04
CA VAL A 371 3.68 -13.41 3.72
C VAL A 371 3.63 -14.83 4.25
N ALA A 372 2.55 -15.21 4.92
CA ALA A 372 2.39 -16.57 5.44
C ALA A 372 2.40 -17.61 4.31
N THR A 373 1.72 -17.36 3.20
CA THR A 373 1.70 -18.26 2.05
C THR A 373 3.09 -18.45 1.46
N ASN A 374 3.85 -17.36 1.28
CA ASN A 374 5.22 -17.42 0.75
C ASN A 374 6.19 -18.02 1.76
N TYR A 375 6.09 -17.65 3.04
CA TYR A 375 6.97 -18.13 4.09
C TYR A 375 6.75 -19.62 4.40
N LEU A 376 5.48 -20.06 4.51
CA LEU A 376 5.13 -21.43 4.90
C LEU A 376 5.10 -22.40 3.73
N GLN A 377 4.98 -21.92 2.48
CA GLN A 377 4.81 -22.70 1.25
C GLN A 377 3.77 -23.82 1.42
N CYS A 378 2.72 -23.54 2.19
CA CYS A 378 1.71 -24.51 2.57
C CYS A 378 0.78 -24.82 1.40
N ARG A 379 0.46 -26.12 1.18
CA ARG A 379 -0.48 -26.56 0.15
C ARG A 379 -1.95 -26.39 0.53
N MET A 380 -2.25 -26.09 1.80
CA MET A 380 -3.63 -25.91 2.27
C MET A 380 -4.10 -24.45 2.07
N PRO A 381 -5.39 -24.25 1.75
CA PRO A 381 -5.96 -22.91 1.71
C PRO A 381 -5.93 -22.27 3.11
N LEU A 382 -5.01 -21.36 3.33
CA LEU A 382 -4.75 -20.71 4.62
C LEU A 382 -6.00 -19.99 5.16
N GLU A 383 -6.74 -19.31 4.29
CA GLU A 383 -7.97 -18.59 4.66
C GLU A 383 -9.03 -19.49 5.26
N SER A 384 -9.31 -20.65 4.63
CA SER A 384 -10.30 -21.60 5.14
C SER A 384 -9.89 -22.20 6.49
N TRP A 385 -8.59 -22.44 6.68
CA TRP A 385 -8.06 -22.91 7.94
C TRP A 385 -8.21 -21.85 9.03
N MET A 386 -7.87 -20.60 8.75
CA MET A 386 -7.96 -19.48 9.70
C MET A 386 -9.38 -19.27 10.22
N VAL A 387 -10.36 -19.22 9.31
CA VAL A 387 -11.76 -19.02 9.69
C VAL A 387 -12.20 -20.11 10.68
N LYS A 388 -11.86 -21.36 10.40
CA LYS A 388 -12.20 -22.50 11.30
C LYS A 388 -11.47 -22.40 12.63
N ALA A 389 -10.18 -22.02 12.63
CA ALA A 389 -9.37 -21.85 13.84
C ALA A 389 -9.93 -20.75 14.75
N VAL A 390 -10.32 -19.61 14.17
CA VAL A 390 -10.97 -18.51 14.90
C VAL A 390 -12.31 -18.95 15.49
N PHE A 391 -13.15 -19.68 14.75
CA PHE A 391 -14.40 -20.21 15.28
C PHE A 391 -14.19 -21.18 16.43
N ALA A 392 -13.16 -22.06 16.35
CA ALA A 392 -12.83 -22.96 17.42
C ALA A 392 -12.44 -22.20 18.70
N LEU A 393 -11.60 -21.17 18.61
CA LEU A 393 -11.20 -20.34 19.75
C LEU A 393 -12.38 -19.52 20.31
N LYS A 394 -13.22 -18.90 19.46
CA LYS A 394 -14.41 -18.16 19.89
C LYS A 394 -15.44 -19.03 20.62
N ARG A 395 -15.45 -20.34 20.37
CA ARG A 395 -16.38 -21.31 20.99
C ARG A 395 -15.74 -22.09 22.14
N GLY A 396 -14.51 -21.82 22.52
CA GLY A 396 -13.81 -22.57 23.59
C GLY A 396 -13.41 -23.99 23.19
N GLN A 397 -13.40 -24.31 21.89
CA GLN A 397 -13.09 -25.63 21.35
C GLN A 397 -11.58 -25.83 21.18
N LEU A 398 -10.84 -25.76 22.31
CA LEU A 398 -9.38 -25.72 22.32
C LEU A 398 -8.74 -27.00 21.77
N GLU A 399 -9.39 -28.15 21.97
CA GLU A 399 -8.89 -29.42 21.44
C GLU A 399 -9.05 -29.55 19.93
N GLU A 400 -10.11 -28.96 19.39
CA GLU A 400 -10.29 -28.85 17.93
C GLU A 400 -9.24 -27.93 17.32
N PHE A 401 -9.00 -26.77 17.95
CA PHE A 401 -7.92 -25.85 17.56
C PHE A 401 -6.55 -26.57 17.57
N ARG A 402 -6.25 -27.35 18.62
CA ARG A 402 -5.02 -28.13 18.68
C ARG A 402 -4.86 -29.08 17.50
N LYS A 403 -5.90 -29.86 17.17
CA LYS A 403 -5.89 -30.79 16.03
C LYS A 403 -5.67 -30.07 14.70
N MET A 404 -6.33 -28.95 14.53
CA MET A 404 -6.20 -28.13 13.32
C MET A 404 -4.80 -27.55 13.18
N LEU A 405 -4.21 -27.02 14.26
CA LEU A 405 -2.85 -26.49 14.30
C LEU A 405 -1.82 -27.59 13.98
N THR A 406 -1.97 -28.75 14.62
CA THR A 406 -1.08 -29.92 14.39
C THR A 406 -1.12 -30.36 12.93
N SER A 407 -2.33 -30.48 12.36
CA SER A 407 -2.52 -30.88 10.95
C SER A 407 -1.94 -29.85 9.99
N PHE A 408 -2.11 -28.57 10.27
CA PHE A 408 -1.57 -27.48 9.47
C PHE A 408 -0.03 -27.53 9.43
N LEU A 409 0.60 -27.59 10.59
CA LEU A 409 2.06 -27.65 10.71
C LEU A 409 2.63 -28.89 10.04
N ALA A 410 1.94 -30.02 10.11
CA ALA A 410 2.34 -31.25 9.42
C ALA A 410 2.32 -31.11 7.89
N GLY A 411 1.50 -30.21 7.35
CA GLY A 411 1.42 -29.91 5.91
C GLY A 411 2.56 -29.03 5.38
N ILE A 412 3.38 -28.43 6.25
CA ILE A 412 4.51 -27.59 5.83
C ILE A 412 5.66 -28.47 5.30
N PRO A 413 6.23 -28.18 4.11
CA PRO A 413 7.31 -28.97 3.54
C PRO A 413 8.53 -29.08 4.46
N TYR A 414 9.13 -30.26 4.52
CA TYR A 414 10.31 -30.53 5.36
C TYR A 414 11.49 -29.60 5.04
N SER A 415 11.67 -29.23 3.75
CA SER A 415 12.74 -28.33 3.31
C SER A 415 12.66 -26.95 3.95
N MET A 416 11.46 -26.47 4.28
CA MET A 416 11.25 -25.18 4.96
C MET A 416 11.65 -25.20 6.44
N ARG A 417 11.68 -26.36 7.06
CA ARG A 417 12.01 -26.57 8.48
C ARG A 417 13.51 -26.77 8.71
N ARG A 418 14.28 -27.02 7.64
CA ARG A 418 15.72 -27.30 7.70
C ARG A 418 16.49 -25.99 7.85
N LYS A 419 16.66 -25.55 9.09
CA LYS A 419 17.60 -24.52 9.47
C LYS A 419 18.80 -25.18 10.13
N ASP A 420 20.01 -24.72 9.80
CA ASP A 420 21.25 -25.43 10.11
C ASP A 420 21.65 -25.30 11.60
N ASN A 421 21.05 -24.36 12.35
CA ASN A 421 21.30 -24.18 13.76
C ASN A 421 20.01 -24.13 14.61
N GLU A 422 20.15 -24.40 15.92
CA GLU A 422 19.05 -24.47 16.87
C GLU A 422 18.32 -23.12 17.06
N PRO A 423 18.99 -21.98 17.20
CA PRO A 423 18.35 -20.67 17.32
C PRO A 423 17.49 -20.29 16.10
N GLU A 424 17.90 -20.64 14.89
CA GLU A 424 17.10 -20.39 13.68
C GLU A 424 15.85 -21.27 13.60
N ARG A 425 15.94 -22.52 14.08
CA ARG A 425 14.77 -23.42 14.18
C ARG A 425 13.75 -22.89 15.17
N GLU A 426 14.19 -22.46 16.34
CA GLU A 426 13.32 -21.87 17.36
C GLU A 426 12.62 -20.61 16.80
N ARG A 427 13.37 -19.70 16.20
CA ARG A 427 12.84 -18.49 15.54
C ARG A 427 11.81 -18.85 14.45
N TYR A 428 12.05 -19.90 13.65
CA TYR A 428 11.11 -20.35 12.63
C TYR A 428 9.76 -20.77 13.22
N PHE A 429 9.73 -21.56 14.30
CA PHE A 429 8.49 -21.99 14.94
C PHE A 429 7.76 -20.82 15.60
N HIS A 430 8.47 -19.95 16.32
CA HIS A 430 7.91 -18.74 16.92
C HIS A 430 7.28 -17.85 15.85
N TYR A 431 8.01 -17.57 14.78
CA TYR A 431 7.52 -16.72 13.70
C TYR A 431 6.34 -17.34 12.94
N THR A 432 6.38 -18.64 12.67
CA THR A 432 5.25 -19.36 12.06
C THR A 432 3.98 -19.21 12.90
N PHE A 433 4.09 -19.41 14.19
CA PHE A 433 2.95 -19.32 15.10
C PHE A 433 2.47 -17.87 15.22
N TYR A 434 3.38 -16.93 15.33
CA TYR A 434 3.09 -15.50 15.32
C TYR A 434 2.29 -15.09 14.09
N LEU A 435 2.73 -15.46 12.88
CA LEU A 435 2.02 -15.18 11.64
C LEU A 435 0.60 -15.75 11.65
N LEU A 436 0.43 -17.00 12.07
CA LEU A 436 -0.90 -17.61 12.13
C LEU A 436 -1.83 -16.88 13.10
N LEU A 437 -1.32 -16.46 14.25
CA LEU A 437 -2.11 -15.73 15.23
C LEU A 437 -2.43 -14.31 14.79
N ARG A 438 -1.46 -13.61 14.19
CA ARG A 438 -1.69 -12.25 13.63
C ARG A 438 -2.74 -12.29 12.52
N LEU A 439 -2.72 -13.29 11.65
CA LEU A 439 -3.77 -13.52 10.67
C LEU A 439 -5.14 -13.72 11.32
N MET A 440 -5.21 -14.50 12.42
CA MET A 440 -6.45 -14.66 13.16
C MET A 440 -6.90 -13.38 13.86
N SER A 441 -6.01 -12.44 14.18
CA SER A 441 -6.34 -11.18 14.86
C SER A 441 -7.27 -10.27 14.05
N VAL A 442 -7.30 -10.41 12.74
CA VAL A 442 -8.24 -9.70 11.86
C VAL A 442 -9.70 -10.07 12.18
N TYR A 443 -9.92 -11.26 12.74
CA TYR A 443 -11.25 -11.76 13.13
C TYR A 443 -11.59 -11.51 14.61
N THR A 444 -11.10 -10.42 15.21
CA THR A 444 -11.35 -10.07 16.63
C THR A 444 -10.64 -10.98 17.66
N VAL A 445 -9.44 -11.42 17.34
CA VAL A 445 -8.53 -12.08 18.25
C VAL A 445 -7.36 -11.13 18.51
N LEU A 446 -7.21 -10.63 19.74
CA LEU A 446 -6.06 -9.83 20.11
C LEU A 446 -4.87 -10.76 20.38
N VAL A 447 -3.71 -10.44 19.82
CA VAL A 447 -2.49 -11.22 19.96
C VAL A 447 -1.38 -10.30 20.47
N GLU A 448 -0.67 -10.75 21.46
CA GLU A 448 0.49 -10.15 22.13
C GLU A 448 0.22 -9.03 23.13
N LYS A 449 0.84 -9.17 24.32
CA LYS A 449 1.11 -8.06 25.24
C LYS A 449 2.47 -8.27 25.89
N GLU A 450 3.29 -7.24 25.88
CA GLU A 450 4.35 -7.10 26.87
C GLU A 450 3.71 -6.93 28.25
N GLN A 451 4.18 -7.68 29.22
CA GLN A 451 3.73 -7.56 30.60
C GLN A 451 4.89 -7.13 31.51
N SER A 452 4.57 -6.58 32.69
CA SER A 452 5.54 -6.02 33.62
C SER A 452 6.61 -7.00 34.12
N GLU A 453 6.38 -8.31 34.02
CA GLU A 453 7.29 -9.35 34.51
C GLU A 453 7.92 -10.21 33.40
N GLY A 454 7.75 -9.81 32.12
CA GLY A 454 8.35 -10.49 30.97
C GLY A 454 7.47 -10.50 29.72
N ARG A 455 8.00 -11.06 28.65
CA ARG A 455 7.31 -11.24 27.37
C ARG A 455 6.63 -12.60 27.37
N VAL A 456 5.30 -12.61 27.31
CA VAL A 456 4.51 -13.81 27.05
C VAL A 456 4.54 -14.13 25.56
N ASP A 457 4.64 -15.40 25.19
CA ASP A 457 4.73 -15.76 23.77
C ASP A 457 3.45 -15.40 23.01
N CYS A 458 2.28 -15.60 23.60
CA CYS A 458 1.03 -15.20 22.98
C CYS A 458 -0.15 -15.13 23.94
N ILE A 459 -1.00 -14.10 23.81
CA ILE A 459 -2.31 -14.02 24.44
C ILE A 459 -3.37 -13.84 23.35
N VAL A 460 -4.40 -14.69 23.37
CA VAL A 460 -5.55 -14.60 22.47
C VAL A 460 -6.78 -14.22 23.28
N GLU A 461 -7.36 -13.07 22.97
CA GLU A 461 -8.58 -12.59 23.62
C GLU A 461 -9.78 -12.69 22.67
N THR A 462 -10.85 -13.29 23.14
CA THR A 462 -12.14 -13.35 22.44
C THR A 462 -13.22 -12.74 23.35
N PRO A 463 -14.46 -12.52 22.89
CA PRO A 463 -15.51 -11.98 23.73
C PRO A 463 -15.84 -12.82 24.98
N GLN A 464 -15.55 -14.11 24.97
CA GLN A 464 -15.92 -15.05 26.06
C GLN A 464 -14.72 -15.75 26.68
N TYR A 465 -13.55 -15.74 26.03
CA TYR A 465 -12.39 -16.50 26.46
C TYR A 465 -11.11 -15.67 26.37
N VAL A 466 -10.17 -15.94 27.29
CA VAL A 466 -8.78 -15.51 27.23
C VAL A 466 -7.90 -16.75 27.22
N TYR A 467 -6.99 -16.82 26.26
CA TYR A 467 -6.02 -17.91 26.14
C TYR A 467 -4.61 -17.35 26.28
N ILE A 468 -3.83 -17.87 27.19
CA ILE A 468 -2.40 -17.55 27.37
C ILE A 468 -1.62 -18.74 26.89
N PHE A 469 -0.84 -18.56 25.82
CA PHE A 469 0.01 -19.60 25.25
C PHE A 469 1.47 -19.33 25.58
N GLU A 470 2.17 -20.38 25.94
CA GLU A 470 3.62 -20.42 26.09
C GLU A 470 4.17 -21.61 25.32
N PHE A 471 5.29 -21.40 24.59
CA PHE A 471 5.84 -22.37 23.66
C PHE A 471 7.19 -22.89 24.12
N LYS A 472 7.46 -24.16 23.82
CA LYS A 472 8.77 -24.77 23.91
C LYS A 472 9.08 -25.52 22.62
N LEU A 473 10.35 -25.48 22.21
CA LEU A 473 10.88 -26.30 21.13
C LEU A 473 11.70 -27.42 21.76
N ASP A 474 11.37 -28.67 21.42
CA ASP A 474 12.04 -29.88 21.94
C ASP A 474 12.11 -29.93 23.48
N GLY A 475 11.19 -29.27 24.16
CA GLY A 475 11.05 -29.25 25.61
C GLY A 475 9.82 -30.04 26.09
N THR A 476 9.06 -29.49 27.06
CA THR A 476 7.79 -30.08 27.47
C THR A 476 6.67 -29.05 27.59
N ALA A 477 5.45 -29.47 27.30
CA ALA A 477 4.26 -28.64 27.51
C ALA A 477 4.02 -28.35 29.02
N ALA A 478 4.59 -29.17 29.93
CA ALA A 478 4.53 -28.93 31.36
C ALA A 478 5.44 -27.77 31.79
N ASP A 479 6.62 -27.63 31.19
CA ASP A 479 7.54 -26.56 31.46
C ASP A 479 6.99 -25.23 30.93
N ALA A 480 6.39 -25.25 29.75
CA ALA A 480 5.68 -24.10 29.21
C ALA A 480 4.55 -23.62 30.13
N LEU A 481 3.70 -24.53 30.57
CA LEU A 481 2.61 -24.20 31.49
C LEU A 481 3.13 -23.70 32.86
N ARG A 482 4.21 -24.28 33.38
CA ARG A 482 4.87 -23.80 34.61
C ARG A 482 5.40 -22.38 34.46
N GLN A 483 5.98 -22.04 33.32
CA GLN A 483 6.48 -20.68 33.04
C GLN A 483 5.36 -19.64 33.08
N ILE A 484 4.17 -19.92 32.54
CA ILE A 484 3.00 -19.02 32.65
C ILE A 484 2.67 -18.73 34.12
N GLU A 485 2.77 -19.75 34.99
CA GLU A 485 2.46 -19.62 36.43
C GLU A 485 3.55 -18.85 37.17
N GLU A 486 4.83 -19.19 36.97
CA GLU A 486 5.98 -18.58 37.65
C GLU A 486 6.14 -17.08 37.26
N LYS A 487 5.90 -16.75 36.01
CA LYS A 487 5.98 -15.36 35.48
C LYS A 487 4.69 -14.57 35.71
N GLY A 488 3.64 -15.19 36.25
CA GLY A 488 2.40 -14.51 36.56
C GLY A 488 1.63 -13.92 35.38
N TYR A 489 1.82 -14.44 34.17
CA TYR A 489 1.19 -13.91 32.95
C TYR A 489 -0.34 -13.90 32.98
N ALA A 490 -0.96 -14.66 33.87
CA ALA A 490 -2.40 -14.69 34.06
C ALA A 490 -2.94 -13.59 35.01
N ARG A 491 -2.08 -12.94 35.80
CA ARG A 491 -2.51 -11.95 36.82
C ARG A 491 -3.41 -10.82 36.28
N PRO A 492 -3.14 -10.23 35.11
CA PRO A 492 -4.01 -9.18 34.56
C PRO A 492 -5.44 -9.64 34.27
N TYR A 493 -5.66 -10.95 34.16
CA TYR A 493 -6.94 -11.56 33.79
C TYR A 493 -7.63 -12.30 34.96
N GLU A 494 -7.08 -12.27 36.16
CA GLU A 494 -7.65 -12.97 37.33
C GLU A 494 -9.02 -12.41 37.76
N SER A 495 -9.28 -11.13 37.48
CA SER A 495 -10.57 -10.46 37.71
C SER A 495 -11.44 -10.35 36.46
N ASP A 496 -11.01 -10.94 35.33
CA ASP A 496 -11.74 -10.88 34.07
C ASP A 496 -12.98 -11.82 34.12
N ALA A 497 -14.11 -11.32 33.62
CA ALA A 497 -15.35 -12.12 33.59
C ALA A 497 -15.31 -13.24 32.54
N ARG A 498 -14.35 -13.20 31.62
CA ARG A 498 -14.16 -14.22 30.58
C ARG A 498 -13.48 -15.46 31.14
N GLN A 499 -13.69 -16.58 30.47
CA GLN A 499 -13.05 -17.82 30.87
C GLN A 499 -11.57 -17.83 30.45
N LEU A 500 -10.67 -17.98 31.44
CA LEU A 500 -9.22 -17.99 31.23
C LEU A 500 -8.70 -19.42 31.01
N TYR A 501 -7.86 -19.58 29.97
CA TYR A 501 -7.11 -20.82 29.70
C TYR A 501 -5.62 -20.52 29.64
N LYS A 502 -4.83 -21.31 30.40
CA LYS A 502 -3.37 -21.36 30.34
C LYS A 502 -2.96 -22.58 29.52
N VAL A 503 -2.19 -22.37 28.47
CA VAL A 503 -1.89 -23.41 27.47
C VAL A 503 -0.38 -23.50 27.25
N GLY A 504 0.23 -24.59 27.72
CA GLY A 504 1.62 -24.91 27.39
C GLY A 504 1.67 -25.79 26.15
N VAL A 505 2.48 -25.41 25.18
CA VAL A 505 2.65 -26.11 23.90
C VAL A 505 4.12 -26.48 23.71
N ASN A 506 4.39 -27.71 23.31
CA ASN A 506 5.71 -28.15 22.88
C ASN A 506 5.70 -28.50 21.40
N PHE A 507 6.57 -27.86 20.64
CA PHE A 507 6.84 -28.19 19.25
C PHE A 507 8.04 -29.11 19.16
N SER A 508 8.02 -30.04 18.22
CA SER A 508 9.15 -30.89 17.92
C SER A 508 9.85 -30.45 16.66
N SER A 509 11.15 -30.14 16.74
CA SER A 509 11.98 -29.82 15.56
C SER A 509 12.12 -31.04 14.65
N LYS A 510 11.99 -32.24 15.18
CA LYS A 510 12.09 -33.52 14.46
C LYS A 510 10.86 -33.78 13.58
N THR A 511 9.67 -33.60 14.13
CA THR A 511 8.40 -33.84 13.41
C THR A 511 7.85 -32.58 12.73
N GLY A 512 8.25 -31.38 13.19
CA GLY A 512 7.77 -30.10 12.73
C GLY A 512 6.32 -29.81 13.14
N THR A 513 5.81 -30.46 14.17
CA THR A 513 4.42 -30.36 14.63
C THR A 513 4.31 -30.18 16.14
N VAL A 514 3.09 -30.00 16.63
CA VAL A 514 2.78 -30.03 18.06
C VAL A 514 2.94 -31.45 18.59
N GLU A 515 3.88 -31.64 19.50
CA GLU A 515 4.14 -32.93 20.15
C GLU A 515 3.56 -32.98 21.57
N GLY A 516 3.55 -31.86 22.28
CA GLY A 516 3.02 -31.75 23.62
C GLY A 516 1.99 -30.60 23.73
N TRP A 517 0.91 -30.89 24.49
CA TRP A 517 -0.13 -29.90 24.76
C TRP A 517 -0.69 -30.08 26.16
N LYS A 518 -0.63 -29.06 27.00
CA LYS A 518 -1.27 -29.04 28.31
C LYS A 518 -2.07 -27.76 28.48
N CYS A 519 -3.28 -27.95 29.02
CA CYS A 519 -4.18 -26.84 29.28
C CYS A 519 -4.64 -26.86 30.74
N ARG A 520 -4.72 -25.70 31.36
CA ARG A 520 -5.31 -25.48 32.68
C ARG A 520 -6.28 -24.29 32.58
N ARG A 521 -7.43 -24.43 33.21
CA ARG A 521 -8.43 -23.39 33.40
C ARG A 521 -8.10 -22.58 34.63
#